data_a56ec9edc821f60b6f894238bd693bb8
#
_entry.id   a56ec9edc821f60b6f894238bd693bb8
#
_cell.length_a   1.000
_cell.length_b   1.000
_cell.length_c   1.000
_cell.angle_alpha   90.00
_cell.angle_beta   90.00
_cell.angle_gamma   90.00
#
_symmetry.space_group_name_H-M   'P 1'
#
loop_
_entity.id
_entity.type
_entity.pdbx_description
1 polymer ?
#
loop_
_entity_poly.entity_id
_entity_poly.type
_entity_poly.pdbx_seq_one_letter_code
_entity_poly.pdbx_strand_id
1 'polypeptide(L)'
;NKDNQILAASNINFSISKGETLSIVGESGSGKSIIGLSIMKLLPYPLAGHGSESKILFKGEDMLQKSKLQMRKLRGKKISMIFQEPMTSLNPFLKCGEQIKESIFSSSTSLDRKSRVMELLEEVEFEDPEKIFNSYPHQISGGQRQRVMIAMAISNEPDLLIADEPTTALDVSVEQSLLVLLKKIQKKMGMSIIFISHDLNIVRKISDRVLVMQKGEIKEENSMNEIFQNPKDPYTQRLMNSSPEPKLGTKDLNDEILKISSLNLTYSKRDFIGRTSNFSALKNINLSLKENSALGLVGESGSGKSSLARSILGIEKFSGEIFFKDKNILNYNNKEKKLFKKNCQLVFQDPFSSLSPRQKIFDIVKEGLDIHESSLNILQKKEKVLNVLEDVKMDESCLTKFPHEFSGGQRQRIALAKVLILEPEFLILDEPTSALDISIQKEIINLLLDLQSKRGLSYLLISHDLKVINAIADEIVVLKSGKIVEQGKRDDIFYNAKEQYTKSLIHAAYN
;
A
#
# COMPACT_ATOMS: atom_id res chain seq x y z
N ASN A 1 6.77 -35.20 4.79
CA ASN A 1 5.44 -35.63 5.27
C ASN A 1 4.42 -35.35 4.18
N LYS A 2 3.80 -36.42 3.62
CA LYS A 2 2.80 -36.34 2.54
C LYS A 2 1.45 -35.71 2.98
N ASP A 3 1.29 -35.37 4.26
CA ASP A 3 0.00 -35.03 4.85
C ASP A 3 -0.27 -33.52 5.00
N ASN A 4 0.59 -32.63 4.47
CA ASN A 4 0.40 -31.17 4.53
C ASN A 4 0.45 -30.54 3.13
N GLN A 5 -0.31 -31.07 2.17
CA GLN A 5 -0.49 -30.40 0.89
C GLN A 5 -1.55 -29.29 1.04
N ILE A 6 -1.15 -28.04 0.75
CA ILE A 6 -2.08 -26.90 0.68
C ILE A 6 -2.57 -26.79 -0.77
N LEU A 7 -3.88 -26.89 -0.96
CA LEU A 7 -4.52 -26.67 -2.25
C LEU A 7 -4.67 -25.15 -2.46
N ALA A 8 -3.73 -24.55 -3.20
CA ALA A 8 -3.68 -23.11 -3.41
C ALA A 8 -4.68 -22.61 -4.47
N ALA A 9 -5.03 -23.46 -5.44
CA ALA A 9 -6.05 -23.19 -6.46
C ALA A 9 -6.69 -24.51 -6.90
N SER A 10 -8.01 -24.55 -7.05
CA SER A 10 -8.74 -25.74 -7.46
C SER A 10 -9.86 -25.40 -8.44
N ASN A 11 -10.06 -26.27 -9.42
CA ASN A 11 -11.13 -26.17 -10.40
C ASN A 11 -11.19 -24.79 -11.11
N ILE A 12 -10.02 -24.24 -11.44
CA ILE A 12 -9.89 -22.95 -12.13
C ILE A 12 -10.08 -23.17 -13.63
N ASN A 13 -11.16 -22.65 -14.17
CA ASN A 13 -11.49 -22.72 -15.59
C ASN A 13 -11.87 -21.33 -16.11
N PHE A 14 -11.11 -20.78 -17.04
CA PHE A 14 -11.43 -19.53 -17.73
C PHE A 14 -10.69 -19.45 -19.06
N SER A 15 -11.10 -18.51 -19.88
CA SER A 15 -10.43 -18.17 -21.13
C SER A 15 -10.27 -16.67 -21.25
N ILE A 16 -9.30 -16.22 -22.04
CA ILE A 16 -9.09 -14.82 -22.38
C ILE A 16 -9.01 -14.66 -23.91
N SER A 17 -9.73 -13.69 -24.45
CA SER A 17 -9.75 -13.38 -25.87
C SER A 17 -8.59 -12.43 -26.24
N LYS A 18 -8.25 -12.39 -27.53
CA LYS A 18 -7.22 -11.44 -28.01
C LYS A 18 -7.67 -10.01 -27.80
N GLY A 19 -6.78 -9.21 -27.20
CA GLY A 19 -7.03 -7.79 -26.93
C GLY A 19 -7.93 -7.51 -25.71
N GLU A 20 -8.39 -8.57 -25.01
CA GLU A 20 -9.23 -8.47 -23.82
C GLU A 20 -8.40 -8.15 -22.58
N THR A 21 -8.96 -7.39 -21.65
CA THR A 21 -8.48 -7.27 -20.26
C THR A 21 -9.38 -8.11 -19.34
N LEU A 22 -8.85 -9.21 -18.83
CA LEU A 22 -9.49 -10.05 -17.83
C LEU A 22 -8.88 -9.75 -16.47
N SER A 23 -9.68 -9.24 -15.53
CA SER A 23 -9.21 -9.02 -14.17
C SER A 23 -9.53 -10.18 -13.26
N ILE A 24 -8.59 -10.50 -12.36
CA ILE A 24 -8.73 -11.49 -11.29
C ILE A 24 -8.72 -10.76 -9.96
N VAL A 25 -9.83 -10.82 -9.22
CA VAL A 25 -10.01 -10.11 -7.95
C VAL A 25 -10.30 -11.07 -6.81
N GLY A 26 -10.04 -10.64 -5.57
CA GLY A 26 -10.31 -11.39 -4.35
C GLY A 26 -9.35 -10.99 -3.24
N GLU A 27 -9.58 -11.47 -2.03
CA GLU A 27 -8.74 -11.22 -0.86
C GLU A 27 -7.32 -11.80 -1.01
N SER A 28 -6.38 -11.32 -0.18
CA SER A 28 -5.03 -11.88 -0.12
C SER A 28 -5.08 -13.37 0.23
N GLY A 29 -4.22 -14.16 -0.40
CA GLY A 29 -4.24 -15.61 -0.24
C GLY A 29 -5.36 -16.35 -0.99
N SER A 30 -6.20 -15.67 -1.78
CA SER A 30 -7.23 -16.33 -2.59
C SER A 30 -6.70 -17.11 -3.80
N GLY A 31 -5.39 -17.07 -4.08
CA GLY A 31 -4.75 -17.83 -5.16
C GLY A 31 -4.51 -17.04 -6.45
N LYS A 32 -4.78 -15.75 -6.52
CA LYS A 32 -4.66 -14.91 -7.73
C LYS A 32 -3.28 -14.96 -8.38
N SER A 33 -2.24 -14.63 -7.64
CA SER A 33 -0.85 -14.63 -8.13
C SER A 33 -0.38 -16.04 -8.54
N ILE A 34 -0.91 -17.09 -7.90
CA ILE A 34 -0.64 -18.49 -8.27
C ILE A 34 -1.08 -18.77 -9.71
N ILE A 35 -2.19 -18.19 -10.17
CA ILE A 35 -2.65 -18.34 -11.57
C ILE A 35 -1.61 -17.72 -12.51
N GLY A 36 -1.17 -16.49 -12.26
CA GLY A 36 -0.16 -15.81 -13.08
C GLY A 36 1.16 -16.63 -13.15
N LEU A 37 1.64 -17.07 -11.98
CA LEU A 37 2.84 -17.91 -11.88
C LEU A 37 2.66 -19.28 -12.56
N SER A 38 1.46 -19.85 -12.53
CA SER A 38 1.14 -21.12 -13.22
C SER A 38 1.21 -20.97 -14.73
N ILE A 39 0.61 -19.90 -15.29
CA ILE A 39 0.67 -19.59 -16.73
C ILE A 39 2.13 -19.44 -17.17
N MET A 40 2.93 -18.74 -16.37
CA MET A 40 4.36 -18.56 -16.61
C MET A 40 5.19 -19.81 -16.26
N LYS A 41 4.60 -20.88 -15.69
CA LYS A 41 5.34 -22.06 -15.17
C LYS A 41 6.51 -21.66 -14.25
N LEU A 42 6.24 -20.71 -13.33
CA LEU A 42 7.21 -20.15 -12.38
C LEU A 42 6.95 -20.60 -10.92
N LEU A 43 6.03 -21.54 -10.70
CA LEU A 43 5.85 -22.13 -9.37
C LEU A 43 7.14 -22.78 -8.88
N PRO A 44 7.42 -22.81 -7.55
CA PRO A 44 8.63 -23.37 -6.97
C PRO A 44 8.62 -24.91 -7.01
N TYR A 45 8.82 -25.49 -8.20
CA TYR A 45 8.95 -26.94 -8.36
C TYR A 45 10.22 -27.47 -7.70
N PRO A 46 10.21 -28.62 -6.99
CA PRO A 46 9.10 -29.60 -6.83
C PRO A 46 8.16 -29.33 -5.63
N LEU A 47 8.33 -28.21 -4.88
CA LEU A 47 7.52 -27.91 -3.69
C LEU A 47 6.07 -27.58 -4.04
N ALA A 48 5.83 -27.02 -5.23
CA ALA A 48 4.50 -26.81 -5.79
C ALA A 48 4.35 -27.55 -7.12
N GLY A 49 3.12 -27.82 -7.54
CA GLY A 49 2.85 -28.52 -8.79
C GLY A 49 1.40 -28.37 -9.23
N HIS A 50 1.09 -28.89 -10.42
CA HIS A 50 -0.25 -28.92 -10.98
C HIS A 50 -0.82 -30.35 -10.88
N GLY A 51 -2.15 -30.46 -10.78
CA GLY A 51 -2.84 -31.72 -10.88
C GLY A 51 -2.63 -32.37 -12.28
N SER A 52 -2.73 -33.70 -12.37
CA SER A 52 -2.50 -34.44 -13.61
C SER A 52 -3.42 -34.04 -14.76
N GLU A 53 -4.63 -33.56 -14.46
CA GLU A 53 -5.63 -33.13 -15.44
C GLU A 53 -5.53 -31.63 -15.79
N SER A 54 -4.67 -30.90 -15.12
CA SER A 54 -4.51 -29.46 -15.35
C SER A 54 -3.93 -29.21 -16.75
N LYS A 55 -4.51 -28.21 -17.45
CA LYS A 55 -4.04 -27.76 -18.77
C LYS A 55 -4.04 -26.23 -18.81
N ILE A 56 -2.99 -25.65 -19.37
CA ILE A 56 -2.90 -24.21 -19.63
C ILE A 56 -2.58 -24.04 -21.11
N LEU A 57 -3.59 -23.64 -21.88
CA LEU A 57 -3.46 -23.52 -23.33
C LEU A 57 -3.11 -22.10 -23.73
N PHE A 58 -2.00 -21.90 -24.42
CA PHE A 58 -1.63 -20.63 -25.05
C PHE A 58 -1.54 -20.85 -26.57
N LYS A 59 -2.44 -20.18 -27.33
CA LYS A 59 -2.56 -20.38 -28.78
C LYS A 59 -2.69 -21.84 -29.20
N GLY A 60 -3.45 -22.64 -28.43
CA GLY A 60 -3.71 -24.04 -28.65
C GLY A 60 -2.62 -25.02 -28.14
N GLU A 61 -1.50 -24.52 -27.64
CA GLU A 61 -0.41 -25.33 -27.11
C GLU A 61 -0.43 -25.41 -25.57
N ASP A 62 -0.32 -26.60 -24.99
CA ASP A 62 -0.30 -26.77 -23.53
C ASP A 62 1.05 -26.34 -22.95
N MET A 63 1.01 -25.29 -22.15
CA MET A 63 2.17 -24.69 -21.50
C MET A 63 2.80 -25.60 -20.45
N LEU A 64 1.98 -26.48 -19.80
CA LEU A 64 2.46 -27.38 -18.76
C LEU A 64 3.33 -28.49 -19.33
N GLN A 65 3.13 -28.85 -20.61
CA GLN A 65 3.92 -29.90 -21.32
C GLN A 65 5.25 -29.33 -21.88
N LYS A 66 5.43 -28.01 -21.92
CA LYS A 66 6.64 -27.43 -22.50
C LYS A 66 7.86 -27.62 -21.60
N SER A 67 9.00 -27.91 -22.25
CA SER A 67 10.29 -27.99 -21.59
C SER A 67 10.76 -26.62 -21.07
N LYS A 68 11.75 -26.58 -20.15
CA LYS A 68 12.35 -25.31 -19.66
C LYS A 68 12.87 -24.43 -20.79
N LEU A 69 13.47 -25.02 -21.84
CA LEU A 69 14.00 -24.29 -23.00
C LEU A 69 12.86 -23.68 -23.84
N GLN A 70 11.76 -24.42 -24.05
CA GLN A 70 10.59 -23.88 -24.77
C GLN A 70 9.94 -22.74 -23.99
N MET A 71 9.77 -22.88 -22.65
CA MET A 71 9.25 -21.82 -21.81
C MET A 71 10.14 -20.56 -21.83
N ARG A 72 11.48 -20.74 -21.84
CA ARG A 72 12.42 -19.60 -21.94
C ARG A 72 12.24 -18.81 -23.23
N LYS A 73 11.86 -19.46 -24.35
CA LYS A 73 11.59 -18.78 -25.62
C LYS A 73 10.27 -18.01 -25.64
N LEU A 74 9.33 -18.35 -24.74
CA LEU A 74 8.01 -17.71 -24.65
C LEU A 74 7.99 -16.58 -23.62
N ARG A 75 8.64 -16.79 -22.47
CA ARG A 75 8.72 -15.79 -21.39
C ARG A 75 9.46 -14.54 -21.86
N GLY A 76 8.89 -13.38 -21.59
CA GLY A 76 9.40 -12.08 -21.99
C GLY A 76 9.29 -11.77 -23.49
N LYS A 77 8.91 -12.76 -24.34
CA LYS A 77 8.75 -12.58 -25.78
C LYS A 77 7.30 -12.65 -26.23
N LYS A 78 6.55 -13.64 -25.74
CA LYS A 78 5.15 -13.85 -26.08
C LYS A 78 4.22 -13.69 -24.88
N ILE A 79 4.70 -14.04 -23.72
CA ILE A 79 4.02 -13.84 -22.45
C ILE A 79 4.97 -13.10 -21.53
N SER A 80 4.57 -11.94 -21.03
CA SER A 80 5.33 -11.13 -20.07
C SER A 80 4.56 -10.98 -18.77
N MET A 81 5.28 -10.70 -17.69
CA MET A 81 4.69 -10.50 -16.37
C MET A 81 5.31 -9.29 -15.67
N ILE A 82 4.46 -8.47 -15.07
CA ILE A 82 4.82 -7.43 -14.10
C ILE A 82 4.53 -8.04 -12.72
N PHE A 83 5.55 -8.10 -11.87
CA PHE A 83 5.44 -8.64 -10.51
C PHE A 83 4.99 -7.60 -9.51
N GLN A 84 4.42 -8.05 -8.40
CA GLN A 84 3.75 -7.24 -7.37
C GLN A 84 4.64 -6.14 -6.75
N GLU A 85 5.94 -6.39 -6.57
CA GLU A 85 6.83 -5.45 -5.87
C GLU A 85 7.88 -4.84 -6.80
N PRO A 86 7.79 -3.54 -7.15
CA PRO A 86 8.81 -2.86 -7.96
C PRO A 86 10.19 -2.81 -7.31
N MET A 87 10.23 -2.79 -5.97
CA MET A 87 11.49 -2.68 -5.20
C MET A 87 12.34 -3.94 -5.28
N THR A 88 11.71 -5.12 -5.37
CA THR A 88 12.38 -6.41 -5.44
C THR A 88 12.59 -6.89 -6.88
N SER A 89 11.83 -6.32 -7.83
CA SER A 89 11.87 -6.71 -9.24
C SER A 89 12.98 -6.03 -10.03
N LEU A 90 13.40 -4.83 -9.63
CA LEU A 90 14.53 -4.11 -10.24
C LEU A 90 15.82 -4.33 -9.44
N ASN A 91 16.91 -4.64 -10.14
CA ASN A 91 18.23 -4.73 -9.52
C ASN A 91 18.73 -3.33 -9.09
N PRO A 92 18.91 -3.06 -7.78
CA PRO A 92 19.28 -1.74 -7.29
C PRO A 92 20.69 -1.30 -7.71
N PHE A 93 21.55 -2.23 -8.16
CA PHE A 93 22.93 -1.97 -8.55
C PHE A 93 23.10 -1.73 -10.07
N LEU A 94 22.05 -1.91 -10.87
CA LEU A 94 22.07 -1.66 -12.30
C LEU A 94 21.24 -0.43 -12.65
N LYS A 95 21.68 0.32 -13.67
CA LYS A 95 20.92 1.44 -14.22
C LYS A 95 19.63 0.95 -14.87
N CYS A 96 18.56 1.75 -14.81
CA CYS A 96 17.27 1.39 -15.37
C CYS A 96 17.33 1.08 -16.88
N GLY A 97 18.09 1.88 -17.64
CA GLY A 97 18.27 1.66 -19.08
C GLY A 97 18.97 0.33 -19.40
N GLU A 98 19.95 -0.08 -18.61
CA GLU A 98 20.63 -1.37 -18.83
C GLU A 98 19.70 -2.55 -18.54
N GLN A 99 18.81 -2.45 -17.52
CA GLN A 99 17.82 -3.49 -17.23
C GLN A 99 16.77 -3.62 -18.33
N ILE A 100 16.29 -2.51 -18.89
CA ILE A 100 15.41 -2.55 -20.06
C ILE A 100 16.13 -3.16 -21.26
N LYS A 101 17.41 -2.81 -21.48
CA LYS A 101 18.23 -3.35 -22.57
C LYS A 101 18.42 -4.86 -22.47
N GLU A 102 18.58 -5.40 -21.24
CA GLU A 102 18.66 -6.85 -20.98
C GLU A 102 17.36 -7.59 -21.35
N SER A 103 16.21 -6.93 -21.24
CA SER A 103 14.91 -7.54 -21.58
C SER A 103 14.67 -7.66 -23.09
N ILE A 104 15.42 -6.99 -23.94
CA ILE A 104 15.27 -7.01 -25.38
C ILE A 104 15.97 -8.26 -26.00
N PHE A 105 15.18 -9.17 -26.57
CA PHE A 105 15.65 -10.42 -27.17
C PHE A 105 16.21 -10.30 -28.61
N SER A 106 16.32 -9.09 -29.13
CA SER A 106 16.79 -8.88 -30.51
C SER A 106 18.27 -9.28 -30.69
N SER A 107 18.61 -9.80 -31.87
CA SER A 107 19.98 -10.03 -32.34
C SER A 107 20.70 -8.75 -32.80
N SER A 108 20.10 -7.58 -32.57
CA SER A 108 20.58 -6.27 -32.99
C SER A 108 21.86 -5.82 -32.28
N THR A 109 22.56 -4.88 -32.88
CA THR A 109 23.78 -4.27 -32.31
C THR A 109 23.49 -3.57 -30.98
N SER A 110 24.53 -3.27 -30.22
CA SER A 110 24.40 -2.55 -28.94
C SER A 110 23.78 -1.14 -29.12
N LEU A 111 24.04 -0.49 -30.24
CA LEU A 111 23.49 0.83 -30.61
C LEU A 111 21.98 0.74 -30.88
N ASP A 112 21.54 -0.25 -31.67
CA ASP A 112 20.13 -0.47 -31.96
C ASP A 112 19.32 -0.75 -30.70
N ARG A 113 19.91 -1.50 -29.74
CA ARG A 113 19.25 -1.75 -28.45
C ARG A 113 19.11 -0.49 -27.60
N LYS A 114 20.09 0.42 -27.59
CA LYS A 114 19.96 1.70 -26.86
C LYS A 114 18.85 2.54 -27.47
N SER A 115 18.79 2.66 -28.79
CA SER A 115 17.70 3.37 -29.48
C SER A 115 16.35 2.78 -29.12
N ARG A 116 16.21 1.45 -29.12
CA ARG A 116 14.96 0.79 -28.72
C ARG A 116 14.59 1.04 -27.26
N VAL A 117 15.57 1.12 -26.36
CA VAL A 117 15.31 1.49 -24.94
C VAL A 117 14.78 2.92 -24.86
N MET A 118 15.33 3.86 -25.63
CA MET A 118 14.85 5.24 -25.64
C MET A 118 13.40 5.33 -26.12
N GLU A 119 13.06 4.64 -27.23
CA GLU A 119 11.68 4.52 -27.71
C GLU A 119 10.73 3.94 -26.65
N LEU A 120 11.14 2.86 -25.95
CA LEU A 120 10.34 2.26 -24.89
C LEU A 120 10.12 3.22 -23.71
N LEU A 121 11.11 4.01 -23.34
CA LEU A 121 10.98 5.02 -22.29
C LEU A 121 10.03 6.15 -22.71
N GLU A 122 10.03 6.55 -24.00
CA GLU A 122 9.05 7.47 -24.55
C GLU A 122 7.64 6.86 -24.60
N GLU A 123 7.51 5.58 -24.98
CA GLU A 123 6.24 4.85 -24.98
C GLU A 123 5.58 4.79 -23.59
N VAL A 124 6.39 4.68 -22.53
CA VAL A 124 5.89 4.72 -21.14
C VAL A 124 5.87 6.15 -20.57
N GLU A 125 5.93 7.16 -21.44
CA GLU A 125 5.68 8.58 -21.15
C GLU A 125 6.67 9.18 -20.13
N PHE A 126 7.97 8.92 -20.29
CA PHE A 126 9.00 9.71 -19.61
C PHE A 126 9.34 10.98 -20.42
N GLU A 127 9.37 12.12 -19.72
CA GLU A 127 9.75 13.41 -20.31
C GLU A 127 11.24 13.48 -20.65
N ASP A 128 12.10 12.84 -19.88
CA ASP A 128 13.56 12.79 -20.05
C ASP A 128 14.05 11.34 -20.03
N PRO A 129 13.93 10.61 -21.17
CA PRO A 129 14.36 9.22 -21.29
C PRO A 129 15.85 9.00 -20.99
N GLU A 130 16.74 9.94 -21.38
CA GLU A 130 18.18 9.82 -21.18
C GLU A 130 18.56 9.88 -19.68
N LYS A 131 17.88 10.73 -18.92
CA LYS A 131 18.03 10.80 -17.47
C LYS A 131 17.61 9.50 -16.81
N ILE A 132 16.47 8.92 -17.18
CA ILE A 132 15.97 7.64 -16.63
C ILE A 132 16.89 6.49 -17.03
N PHE A 133 17.35 6.45 -18.29
CA PHE A 133 18.31 5.46 -18.75
C PHE A 133 19.53 5.39 -17.82
N ASN A 134 20.06 6.56 -17.42
CA ASN A 134 21.26 6.67 -16.58
C ASN A 134 21.00 6.61 -15.07
N SER A 135 19.74 6.59 -14.63
CA SER A 135 19.37 6.55 -13.22
C SER A 135 19.35 5.12 -12.67
N TYR A 136 19.63 4.99 -11.37
CA TYR A 136 19.44 3.75 -10.62
C TYR A 136 18.00 3.71 -10.05
N PRO A 137 17.45 2.51 -9.75
CA PRO A 137 16.08 2.38 -9.23
C PRO A 137 15.80 3.20 -7.95
N HIS A 138 16.79 3.36 -7.08
CA HIS A 138 16.66 4.15 -5.86
C HIS A 138 16.65 5.67 -6.07
N GLN A 139 16.97 6.15 -7.28
CA GLN A 139 17.01 7.58 -7.64
C GLN A 139 15.71 8.07 -8.27
N ILE A 140 14.78 7.17 -8.58
CA ILE A 140 13.50 7.45 -9.24
C ILE A 140 12.32 7.13 -8.33
N SER A 141 11.18 7.77 -8.55
CA SER A 141 9.95 7.57 -7.77
C SER A 141 9.34 6.15 -7.95
N GLY A 142 8.39 5.76 -7.08
CA GLY A 142 7.66 4.51 -7.20
C GLY A 142 6.95 4.35 -8.55
N GLY A 143 6.22 5.37 -8.97
CA GLY A 143 5.55 5.37 -10.28
C GLY A 143 6.52 5.32 -11.46
N GLN A 144 7.67 6.00 -11.36
CA GLN A 144 8.71 5.91 -12.39
C GLN A 144 9.32 4.50 -12.46
N ARG A 145 9.56 3.84 -11.31
CA ARG A 145 10.00 2.43 -11.29
C ARG A 145 8.98 1.52 -11.97
N GLN A 146 7.69 1.75 -11.69
CA GLN A 146 6.63 0.96 -12.31
C GLN A 146 6.59 1.15 -13.84
N ARG A 147 6.77 2.38 -14.33
CA ARG A 147 6.89 2.65 -15.78
C ARG A 147 8.11 1.94 -16.39
N VAL A 148 9.24 1.89 -15.69
CA VAL A 148 10.43 1.11 -16.13
C VAL A 148 10.10 -0.38 -16.23
N MET A 149 9.39 -0.95 -15.25
CA MET A 149 8.97 -2.37 -15.31
C MET A 149 7.99 -2.64 -16.45
N ILE A 150 7.07 -1.70 -16.73
CA ILE A 150 6.19 -1.81 -17.90
C ILE A 150 7.04 -1.79 -19.18
N ALA A 151 8.01 -0.87 -19.32
CA ALA A 151 8.91 -0.80 -20.48
C ALA A 151 9.65 -2.14 -20.70
N MET A 152 10.16 -2.74 -19.61
CA MET A 152 10.78 -4.08 -19.66
C MET A 152 9.80 -5.16 -20.12
N ALA A 153 8.57 -5.15 -19.59
CA ALA A 153 7.56 -6.17 -19.90
C ALA A 153 7.07 -6.10 -21.37
N ILE A 154 6.99 -4.90 -21.93
CA ILE A 154 6.52 -4.70 -23.31
C ILE A 154 7.62 -4.67 -24.37
N SER A 155 8.89 -4.78 -23.95
CA SER A 155 10.08 -4.62 -24.80
C SER A 155 10.09 -5.47 -26.07
N ASN A 156 9.44 -6.63 -26.05
CA ASN A 156 9.36 -7.58 -27.15
C ASN A 156 7.93 -7.75 -27.71
N GLU A 157 7.02 -6.81 -27.45
CA GLU A 157 5.65 -6.81 -27.95
C GLU A 157 4.92 -8.14 -27.64
N PRO A 158 4.68 -8.46 -26.36
CA PRO A 158 4.05 -9.71 -25.98
C PRO A 158 2.60 -9.81 -26.46
N ASP A 159 2.14 -11.02 -26.71
CA ASP A 159 0.72 -11.30 -27.01
C ASP A 159 -0.15 -11.28 -25.73
N LEU A 160 0.46 -11.60 -24.56
CA LEU A 160 -0.19 -11.62 -23.25
C LEU A 160 0.70 -10.94 -22.20
N LEU A 161 0.13 -9.97 -21.50
CA LEU A 161 0.73 -9.36 -20.32
C LEU A 161 -0.02 -9.80 -19.06
N ILE A 162 0.69 -10.35 -18.10
CA ILE A 162 0.17 -10.63 -16.75
C ILE A 162 0.66 -9.50 -15.84
N ALA A 163 -0.26 -8.73 -15.28
CA ALA A 163 0.04 -7.63 -14.37
C ALA A 163 -0.45 -8.00 -12.97
N ASP A 164 0.49 -8.40 -12.10
CA ASP A 164 0.17 -8.83 -10.74
C ASP A 164 0.33 -7.64 -9.79
N GLU A 165 -0.80 -7.06 -9.39
CA GLU A 165 -0.92 -5.87 -8.54
C GLU A 165 0.00 -4.71 -8.97
N PRO A 166 -0.06 -4.27 -10.23
CA PRO A 166 0.93 -3.33 -10.78
C PRO A 166 0.82 -1.90 -10.23
N THR A 167 -0.19 -1.60 -9.43
CA THR A 167 -0.45 -0.28 -8.85
C THR A 167 -0.29 -0.23 -7.34
N THR A 168 0.04 -1.35 -6.70
CA THR A 168 0.22 -1.42 -5.24
C THR A 168 1.29 -0.44 -4.78
N ALA A 169 1.00 0.29 -3.69
CA ALA A 169 1.85 1.33 -3.09
C ALA A 169 2.11 2.57 -3.99
N LEU A 170 1.24 2.84 -4.95
CA LEU A 170 1.24 4.08 -5.73
C LEU A 170 0.18 5.06 -5.22
N ASP A 171 0.47 6.35 -5.34
CA ASP A 171 -0.53 7.39 -5.09
C ASP A 171 -1.64 7.32 -6.16
N VAL A 172 -2.86 7.72 -5.81
CA VAL A 172 -4.06 7.62 -6.65
C VAL A 172 -3.89 8.32 -8.01
N SER A 173 -3.20 9.48 -8.05
CA SER A 173 -2.94 10.21 -9.30
C SER A 173 -1.97 9.45 -10.22
N VAL A 174 -0.93 8.84 -9.66
CA VAL A 174 0.05 8.02 -10.39
C VAL A 174 -0.60 6.72 -10.87
N GLU A 175 -1.41 6.09 -10.03
CA GLU A 175 -2.19 4.90 -10.38
C GLU A 175 -3.07 5.14 -11.60
N GLN A 176 -3.88 6.22 -11.60
CA GLN A 176 -4.73 6.55 -12.74
C GLN A 176 -3.93 6.75 -14.02
N SER A 177 -2.82 7.51 -13.97
CA SER A 177 -1.97 7.74 -15.11
C SER A 177 -1.41 6.43 -15.69
N LEU A 178 -1.07 5.47 -14.79
CA LEU A 178 -0.55 4.16 -15.17
C LEU A 178 -1.62 3.28 -15.83
N LEU A 179 -2.86 3.31 -15.34
CA LEU A 179 -3.97 2.56 -15.95
C LEU A 179 -4.29 3.07 -17.36
N VAL A 180 -4.29 4.40 -17.54
CA VAL A 180 -4.47 5.04 -18.88
C VAL A 180 -3.34 4.62 -19.82
N LEU A 181 -2.10 4.64 -19.33
CA LEU A 181 -0.93 4.20 -20.07
C LEU A 181 -1.04 2.73 -20.51
N LEU A 182 -1.40 1.81 -19.60
CA LEU A 182 -1.59 0.38 -19.91
C LEU A 182 -2.65 0.16 -20.98
N LYS A 183 -3.80 0.85 -20.89
CA LYS A 183 -4.85 0.78 -21.93
C LYS A 183 -4.37 1.31 -23.29
N LYS A 184 -3.60 2.39 -23.30
CA LYS A 184 -3.02 2.96 -24.52
C LYS A 184 -2.05 1.97 -25.18
N ILE A 185 -1.15 1.37 -24.39
CA ILE A 185 -0.18 0.37 -24.85
C ILE A 185 -0.92 -0.89 -25.36
N GLN A 186 -1.90 -1.38 -24.61
CA GLN A 186 -2.73 -2.53 -24.99
C GLN A 186 -3.36 -2.34 -26.37
N LYS A 187 -4.00 -1.20 -26.60
CA LYS A 187 -4.61 -0.88 -27.91
C LYS A 187 -3.58 -0.79 -29.03
N LYS A 188 -2.42 -0.16 -28.75
CA LYS A 188 -1.34 -0.01 -29.76
C LYS A 188 -0.77 -1.36 -30.18
N MET A 189 -0.55 -2.28 -29.23
CA MET A 189 0.08 -3.57 -29.48
C MET A 189 -0.91 -4.71 -29.78
N GLY A 190 -2.21 -4.51 -29.52
CA GLY A 190 -3.24 -5.55 -29.65
C GLY A 190 -3.05 -6.73 -28.70
N MET A 191 -2.35 -6.51 -27.56
CA MET A 191 -2.08 -7.53 -26.56
C MET A 191 -3.28 -7.74 -25.64
N SER A 192 -3.39 -8.95 -25.05
CA SER A 192 -4.34 -9.24 -23.99
C SER A 192 -3.69 -9.00 -22.61
N ILE A 193 -4.50 -8.63 -21.61
CA ILE A 193 -4.01 -8.37 -20.24
C ILE A 193 -4.76 -9.24 -19.24
N ILE A 194 -4.03 -10.03 -18.43
CA ILE A 194 -4.54 -10.57 -17.17
C ILE A 194 -4.11 -9.60 -16.07
N PHE A 195 -5.09 -8.91 -15.48
CA PHE A 195 -4.86 -7.89 -14.48
C PHE A 195 -5.28 -8.42 -13.10
N ILE A 196 -4.33 -8.62 -12.21
CA ILE A 196 -4.58 -9.09 -10.84
C ILE A 196 -4.60 -7.90 -9.91
N SER A 197 -5.67 -7.75 -9.12
CA SER A 197 -5.79 -6.69 -8.13
C SER A 197 -6.74 -7.10 -7.01
N HIS A 198 -6.55 -6.50 -5.85
CA HIS A 198 -7.51 -6.52 -4.76
C HIS A 198 -8.38 -5.24 -4.73
N ASP A 199 -8.05 -4.21 -5.52
CA ASP A 199 -8.82 -2.97 -5.60
C ASP A 199 -9.85 -3.01 -6.73
N LEU A 200 -11.12 -3.03 -6.34
CA LEU A 200 -12.26 -3.06 -7.24
C LEU A 200 -12.43 -1.78 -8.07
N ASN A 201 -11.99 -0.62 -7.55
CA ASN A 201 -12.09 0.63 -8.30
C ASN A 201 -11.15 0.64 -9.51
N ILE A 202 -9.95 0.08 -9.31
CA ILE A 202 -8.96 -0.12 -10.38
C ILE A 202 -9.54 -1.06 -11.43
N VAL A 203 -10.07 -2.20 -10.99
CA VAL A 203 -10.66 -3.23 -11.85
C VAL A 203 -11.80 -2.66 -12.69
N ARG A 204 -12.67 -1.85 -12.10
CA ARG A 204 -13.77 -1.17 -12.82
C ARG A 204 -13.28 -0.29 -13.96
N LYS A 205 -12.09 0.32 -13.83
CA LYS A 205 -11.52 1.24 -14.83
C LYS A 205 -10.83 0.53 -16.01
N ILE A 206 -10.27 -0.67 -15.77
CA ILE A 206 -9.42 -1.32 -16.78
C ILE A 206 -10.05 -2.54 -17.44
N SER A 207 -10.99 -3.23 -16.78
CA SER A 207 -11.43 -4.58 -17.16
C SER A 207 -12.56 -4.62 -18.18
N ASP A 208 -12.55 -5.64 -19.01
CA ASP A 208 -13.70 -6.05 -19.83
C ASP A 208 -14.51 -7.13 -19.09
N ARG A 209 -13.83 -8.12 -18.50
CA ARG A 209 -14.41 -9.19 -17.67
C ARG A 209 -13.64 -9.33 -16.34
N VAL A 210 -14.34 -9.88 -15.34
CA VAL A 210 -13.82 -10.04 -13.99
C VAL A 210 -14.05 -11.47 -13.50
N LEU A 211 -13.02 -12.06 -12.94
CA LEU A 211 -13.05 -13.31 -12.17
C LEU A 211 -12.94 -12.96 -10.69
N VAL A 212 -13.92 -13.34 -9.90
CA VAL A 212 -13.88 -13.20 -8.45
C VAL A 212 -13.43 -14.49 -7.81
N MET A 213 -12.32 -14.45 -7.07
CA MET A 213 -11.70 -15.60 -6.43
C MET A 213 -11.81 -15.57 -4.92
N GLN A 214 -12.11 -16.72 -4.33
CA GLN A 214 -12.06 -16.93 -2.89
C GLN A 214 -11.51 -18.32 -2.57
N LYS A 215 -10.54 -18.40 -1.64
CA LYS A 215 -9.97 -19.68 -1.15
C LYS A 215 -9.57 -20.66 -2.27
N GLY A 216 -8.95 -20.13 -3.31
CA GLY A 216 -8.45 -20.93 -4.43
C GLY A 216 -9.51 -21.34 -5.48
N GLU A 217 -10.72 -20.83 -5.41
CA GLU A 217 -11.81 -21.15 -6.36
C GLU A 217 -12.36 -19.89 -7.01
N ILE A 218 -12.86 -20.02 -8.25
CA ILE A 218 -13.65 -18.97 -8.90
C ILE A 218 -15.06 -19.02 -8.32
N LYS A 219 -15.52 -17.90 -7.72
CA LYS A 219 -16.87 -17.76 -7.17
C LYS A 219 -17.84 -17.18 -8.19
N GLU A 220 -17.35 -16.22 -8.98
CA GLU A 220 -18.14 -15.59 -10.02
C GLU A 220 -17.27 -15.13 -11.18
N GLU A 221 -17.78 -15.26 -12.41
CA GLU A 221 -17.18 -14.76 -13.63
C GLU A 221 -18.23 -14.07 -14.46
N ASN A 222 -18.00 -12.81 -14.82
CA ASN A 222 -18.93 -12.08 -15.69
C ASN A 222 -18.26 -10.84 -16.31
N SER A 223 -19.00 -10.12 -17.18
CA SER A 223 -18.60 -8.80 -17.63
C SER A 223 -18.41 -7.86 -16.43
N MET A 224 -17.53 -6.87 -16.58
CA MET A 224 -17.29 -5.87 -15.54
C MET A 224 -18.62 -5.23 -15.07
N ASN A 225 -19.49 -4.86 -16.00
CA ASN A 225 -20.78 -4.22 -15.65
C ASN A 225 -21.67 -5.11 -14.79
N GLU A 226 -21.79 -6.40 -15.13
CA GLU A 226 -22.62 -7.34 -14.37
C GLU A 226 -22.08 -7.57 -12.95
N ILE A 227 -20.77 -7.77 -12.81
CA ILE A 227 -20.14 -7.96 -11.49
C ILE A 227 -20.38 -6.77 -10.57
N PHE A 228 -20.35 -5.53 -11.10
CA PHE A 228 -20.52 -4.32 -10.29
C PHE A 228 -21.97 -3.91 -10.07
N GLN A 229 -22.87 -4.19 -11.01
CA GLN A 229 -24.28 -3.77 -10.92
C GLN A 229 -25.18 -4.86 -10.36
N ASN A 230 -24.88 -6.13 -10.62
CA ASN A 230 -25.75 -7.25 -10.28
C ASN A 230 -24.94 -8.50 -9.85
N PRO A 231 -24.10 -8.40 -8.79
CA PRO A 231 -23.32 -9.53 -8.31
C PRO A 231 -24.25 -10.64 -7.79
N LYS A 232 -24.00 -11.88 -8.22
CA LYS A 232 -24.87 -13.03 -7.90
C LYS A 232 -24.34 -13.82 -6.70
N ASP A 233 -23.02 -14.01 -6.62
CA ASP A 233 -22.42 -14.76 -5.54
C ASP A 233 -22.39 -13.95 -4.23
N PRO A 234 -22.76 -14.55 -3.07
CA PRO A 234 -22.77 -13.85 -1.78
C PRO A 234 -21.40 -13.27 -1.36
N TYR A 235 -20.29 -13.91 -1.79
CA TYR A 235 -18.97 -13.37 -1.53
C TYR A 235 -18.70 -12.13 -2.38
N THR A 236 -19.06 -12.17 -3.67
CA THR A 236 -18.96 -11.00 -4.57
C THR A 236 -19.75 -9.82 -4.02
N GLN A 237 -20.99 -10.06 -3.56
CA GLN A 237 -21.82 -9.02 -2.92
C GLN A 237 -21.15 -8.42 -1.69
N ARG A 238 -20.58 -9.26 -0.81
CA ARG A 238 -19.83 -8.79 0.37
C ARG A 238 -18.61 -7.99 -0.04
N LEU A 239 -17.84 -8.45 -1.03
CA LEU A 239 -16.66 -7.77 -1.52
C LEU A 239 -17.00 -6.38 -2.09
N MET A 240 -18.09 -6.26 -2.87
CA MET A 240 -18.58 -4.97 -3.39
C MET A 240 -19.04 -4.02 -2.28
N ASN A 241 -19.64 -4.54 -1.20
CA ASN A 241 -20.13 -3.77 -0.05
C ASN A 241 -19.06 -3.55 1.04
N SER A 242 -17.82 -3.96 0.80
CA SER A 242 -16.73 -3.85 1.79
C SER A 242 -16.10 -2.45 1.86
N SER A 243 -16.51 -1.52 1.02
CA SER A 243 -16.02 -0.13 1.11
C SER A 243 -16.37 0.47 2.48
N PRO A 244 -15.42 1.20 3.11
CA PRO A 244 -15.70 1.89 4.35
C PRO A 244 -16.84 2.91 4.19
N GLU A 245 -17.73 2.94 5.17
CA GLU A 245 -18.82 3.92 5.19
C GLU A 245 -18.33 5.25 5.77
N PRO A 246 -18.82 6.41 5.29
CA PRO A 246 -18.47 7.69 5.88
C PRO A 246 -18.87 7.76 7.36
N LYS A 247 -18.02 8.40 8.20
CA LYS A 247 -18.34 8.65 9.59
C LYS A 247 -19.59 9.53 9.71
N LEU A 248 -20.54 9.15 10.53
CA LEU A 248 -21.75 9.93 10.76
C LEU A 248 -21.51 11.00 11.82
N GLY A 249 -21.80 12.26 11.47
CA GLY A 249 -21.72 13.41 12.39
C GLY A 249 -20.30 13.85 12.73
N THR A 250 -20.16 15.09 13.17
CA THR A 250 -18.95 15.66 13.76
C THR A 250 -19.27 16.09 15.19
N LYS A 251 -18.38 15.81 16.14
CA LYS A 251 -18.52 16.30 17.51
C LYS A 251 -17.94 17.72 17.57
N ASP A 252 -18.69 18.67 18.11
CA ASP A 252 -18.14 19.98 18.47
C ASP A 252 -17.35 19.83 19.78
N LEU A 253 -16.04 19.73 19.67
CA LEU A 253 -15.10 19.59 20.78
C LEU A 253 -14.29 20.89 20.89
N ASN A 254 -14.00 21.34 22.12
CA ASN A 254 -13.40 22.65 22.36
C ASN A 254 -11.92 22.60 22.73
N ASP A 255 -11.44 21.52 23.34
CA ASP A 255 -10.08 21.46 23.88
C ASP A 255 -9.10 20.95 22.81
N GLU A 256 -7.98 21.66 22.64
CA GLU A 256 -6.91 21.29 21.70
C GLU A 256 -5.89 20.36 22.39
N ILE A 257 -5.69 19.15 21.87
CA ILE A 257 -4.63 18.26 22.33
C ILE A 257 -3.29 18.58 21.68
N LEU A 258 -3.31 19.00 20.41
CA LEU A 258 -2.12 19.36 19.64
C LEU A 258 -2.34 20.66 18.90
N LYS A 259 -1.36 21.57 18.98
CA LYS A 259 -1.31 22.81 18.20
C LYS A 259 0.07 23.01 17.60
N ILE A 260 0.12 23.29 16.32
CA ILE A 260 1.34 23.53 15.56
C ILE A 260 1.29 24.95 14.99
N SER A 261 2.37 25.72 15.21
CA SER A 261 2.50 27.09 14.73
C SER A 261 3.79 27.28 13.96
N SER A 262 3.68 27.75 12.72
CA SER A 262 4.78 28.12 11.82
C SER A 262 5.88 27.05 11.69
N LEU A 263 5.50 25.76 11.66
CA LEU A 263 6.44 24.65 11.59
C LEU A 263 7.13 24.60 10.22
N ASN A 264 8.47 24.59 10.26
CA ASN A 264 9.30 24.39 9.07
C ASN A 264 10.30 23.26 9.30
N LEU A 265 10.52 22.44 8.28
CA LEU A 265 11.48 21.34 8.30
C LEU A 265 12.28 21.32 7.00
N THR A 266 13.62 21.33 7.13
CA THR A 266 14.54 21.28 6.00
C THR A 266 15.53 20.15 6.19
N TYR A 267 15.64 19.27 5.22
CA TYR A 267 16.67 18.24 5.14
C TYR A 267 17.86 18.76 4.34
N SER A 268 19.06 18.59 4.88
CA SER A 268 20.33 18.93 4.21
C SER A 268 21.02 17.65 3.75
N LYS A 269 21.22 17.50 2.45
CA LYS A 269 21.95 16.40 1.87
C LYS A 269 23.30 16.90 1.34
N ARG A 270 24.40 16.31 1.79
CA ARG A 270 25.73 16.53 1.21
C ARG A 270 25.97 15.50 0.12
N ASP A 271 26.37 15.95 -1.06
CA ASP A 271 26.85 15.08 -2.12
C ASP A 271 28.31 14.66 -1.89
N PHE A 272 28.80 13.72 -2.71
CA PHE A 272 30.19 13.22 -2.64
C PHE A 272 31.25 14.31 -2.90
N ILE A 273 30.86 15.46 -3.47
CA ILE A 273 31.72 16.59 -3.81
C ILE A 273 31.67 17.68 -2.72
N GLY A 274 30.94 17.41 -1.61
CA GLY A 274 30.80 18.34 -0.49
C GLY A 274 29.77 19.46 -0.67
N ARG A 275 29.01 19.49 -1.77
CA ARG A 275 27.92 20.45 -1.98
C ARG A 275 26.72 20.07 -1.12
N THR A 276 26.20 21.04 -0.37
CA THR A 276 25.00 20.86 0.44
C THR A 276 23.78 21.30 -0.37
N SER A 277 22.88 20.37 -0.64
CA SER A 277 21.55 20.67 -1.17
C SER A 277 20.52 20.65 -0.03
N ASN A 278 19.75 21.71 0.10
CA ASN A 278 18.71 21.81 1.10
C ASN A 278 17.35 21.53 0.46
N PHE A 279 16.61 20.57 1.04
CA PHE A 279 15.25 20.25 0.65
C PHE A 279 14.28 20.63 1.77
N SER A 280 13.42 21.61 1.53
CA SER A 280 12.40 22.05 2.49
C SER A 280 11.20 21.11 2.41
N ALA A 281 11.09 20.22 3.39
CA ALA A 281 10.03 19.20 3.46
C ALA A 281 8.71 19.76 4.04
N LEU A 282 8.79 20.73 4.95
CA LEU A 282 7.61 21.42 5.51
C LEU A 282 7.86 22.93 5.51
N LYS A 283 6.82 23.71 5.18
CA LYS A 283 6.89 25.16 5.00
C LYS A 283 5.69 25.83 5.67
N ASN A 284 5.94 26.48 6.80
CA ASN A 284 4.95 27.26 7.55
C ASN A 284 3.65 26.50 7.83
N ILE A 285 3.76 25.29 8.41
CA ILE A 285 2.61 24.46 8.76
C ILE A 285 1.95 25.00 10.02
N ASN A 286 0.64 25.26 9.94
CA ASN A 286 -0.20 25.67 11.05
C ASN A 286 -1.42 24.75 11.07
N LEU A 287 -1.61 24.00 12.14
CA LEU A 287 -2.78 23.14 12.34
C LEU A 287 -3.04 22.90 13.82
N SER A 288 -4.26 22.52 14.16
CA SER A 288 -4.62 22.03 15.49
C SER A 288 -5.40 20.72 15.39
N LEU A 289 -5.37 19.96 16.47
CA LEU A 289 -6.14 18.74 16.65
C LEU A 289 -6.85 18.82 18.00
N LYS A 290 -8.14 18.57 18.00
CA LYS A 290 -8.97 18.57 19.20
C LYS A 290 -8.90 17.24 19.93
N GLU A 291 -9.11 17.26 21.26
CA GLU A 291 -9.23 16.02 22.04
C GLU A 291 -10.39 15.17 21.54
N ASN A 292 -10.23 13.85 21.60
CA ASN A 292 -11.24 12.86 21.18
C ASN A 292 -11.72 13.00 19.72
N SER A 293 -10.93 13.66 18.88
CA SER A 293 -11.22 13.83 17.45
C SER A 293 -10.18 13.17 16.55
N ALA A 294 -10.48 13.07 15.27
CA ALA A 294 -9.59 12.55 14.26
C ALA A 294 -9.31 13.62 13.19
N LEU A 295 -8.03 13.97 13.02
CA LEU A 295 -7.56 14.83 11.95
C LEU A 295 -6.98 13.96 10.83
N GLY A 296 -7.57 14.03 9.64
CA GLY A 296 -7.07 13.37 8.44
C GLY A 296 -6.01 14.22 7.74
N LEU A 297 -4.84 13.66 7.47
CA LEU A 297 -3.77 14.30 6.71
C LEU A 297 -3.62 13.60 5.36
N VAL A 298 -3.97 14.29 4.27
CA VAL A 298 -3.98 13.76 2.92
C VAL A 298 -3.00 14.50 2.01
N GLY A 299 -2.59 13.86 0.94
CA GLY A 299 -1.68 14.40 -0.08
C GLY A 299 -0.87 13.31 -0.75
N GLU A 300 -0.23 13.61 -1.87
CA GLU A 300 0.62 12.69 -2.61
C GLU A 300 1.86 12.26 -1.82
N SER A 301 2.51 11.18 -2.27
CA SER A 301 3.79 10.74 -1.73
C SER A 301 4.84 11.84 -1.84
N GLY A 302 5.63 12.02 -0.79
CA GLY A 302 6.61 13.12 -0.72
C GLY A 302 6.01 14.50 -0.42
N SER A 303 4.70 14.63 -0.15
CA SER A 303 4.11 15.93 0.25
C SER A 303 4.53 16.41 1.63
N GLY A 304 5.13 15.55 2.47
CA GLY A 304 5.64 15.89 3.81
C GLY A 304 4.87 15.26 4.98
N LYS A 305 3.87 14.39 4.74
CA LYS A 305 3.01 13.79 5.78
C LYS A 305 3.80 13.07 6.89
N SER A 306 4.63 12.10 6.53
CA SER A 306 5.46 11.36 7.49
C SER A 306 6.54 12.25 8.14
N SER A 307 7.02 13.28 7.44
CA SER A 307 7.92 14.29 8.02
C SER A 307 7.22 15.10 9.11
N LEU A 308 5.95 15.46 8.92
CA LEU A 308 5.13 16.12 9.94
C LEU A 308 4.93 15.21 11.16
N ALA A 309 4.57 13.95 10.97
CA ALA A 309 4.44 12.96 12.04
C ALA A 309 5.71 12.83 12.89
N ARG A 310 6.88 12.73 12.23
CA ARG A 310 8.18 12.65 12.92
C ARG A 310 8.55 13.94 13.65
N SER A 311 8.18 15.11 13.11
CA SER A 311 8.36 16.40 13.78
C SER A 311 7.53 16.50 15.05
N ILE A 312 6.26 16.08 15.01
CA ILE A 312 5.37 16.04 16.19
C ILE A 312 5.98 15.18 17.31
N LEU A 313 6.56 14.04 16.98
CA LEU A 313 7.22 13.16 17.94
C LEU A 313 8.59 13.68 18.42
N GLY A 314 9.06 14.81 17.89
CA GLY A 314 10.38 15.35 18.22
C GLY A 314 11.54 14.50 17.73
N ILE A 315 11.33 13.68 16.69
CA ILE A 315 12.36 12.85 16.05
C ILE A 315 13.19 13.68 15.09
N GLU A 316 12.54 14.61 14.35
CA GLU A 316 13.20 15.50 13.40
C GLU A 316 13.46 16.89 14.03
N LYS A 317 14.55 17.53 13.58
CA LYS A 317 14.87 18.91 13.99
C LYS A 317 14.07 19.89 13.13
N PHE A 318 13.19 20.65 13.73
CA PHE A 318 12.33 21.62 13.07
C PHE A 318 12.50 23.02 13.66
N SER A 319 11.99 24.04 12.99
CA SER A 319 11.75 25.39 13.53
C SER A 319 10.24 25.66 13.58
N GLY A 320 9.83 26.57 14.46
CA GLY A 320 8.44 26.80 14.81
C GLY A 320 8.10 26.17 16.17
N GLU A 321 6.82 26.03 16.46
CA GLU A 321 6.35 25.58 17.78
C GLU A 321 5.34 24.43 17.64
N ILE A 322 5.45 23.45 18.53
CA ILE A 322 4.49 22.37 18.69
C ILE A 322 4.09 22.32 20.16
N PHE A 323 2.81 22.53 20.42
CA PHE A 323 2.21 22.42 21.75
C PHE A 323 1.44 21.12 21.85
N PHE A 324 1.70 20.39 22.92
CA PHE A 324 0.89 19.24 23.33
C PHE A 324 0.30 19.56 24.70
N LYS A 325 -1.04 19.62 24.78
CA LYS A 325 -1.78 20.08 25.98
C LYS A 325 -1.20 21.43 26.50
N ASP A 326 -1.23 22.45 25.67
CA ASP A 326 -0.79 23.83 25.97
C ASP A 326 0.69 23.98 26.32
N LYS A 327 1.49 22.94 26.33
CA LYS A 327 2.92 23.01 26.63
C LYS A 327 3.78 22.72 25.40
N ASN A 328 4.71 23.65 25.08
CA ASN A 328 5.63 23.49 23.96
C ASN A 328 6.60 22.31 24.20
N ILE A 329 6.62 21.33 23.28
CA ILE A 329 7.44 20.10 23.39
C ILE A 329 8.95 20.40 23.41
N LEU A 330 9.39 21.52 22.86
CA LEU A 330 10.79 21.94 22.86
C LEU A 330 11.28 22.29 24.30
N ASN A 331 10.37 22.70 25.17
CA ASN A 331 10.64 23.11 26.55
C ASN A 331 10.54 21.94 27.54
N TYR A 332 10.30 20.71 27.09
CA TYR A 332 10.15 19.56 27.97
C TYR A 332 11.46 19.15 28.63
N ASN A 333 11.43 18.95 29.93
CA ASN A 333 12.49 18.27 30.66
C ASN A 333 12.45 16.74 30.39
N ASN A 334 13.43 15.98 30.91
CA ASN A 334 13.55 14.54 30.65
C ASN A 334 12.34 13.72 31.14
N LYS A 335 11.71 14.09 32.25
CA LYS A 335 10.51 13.42 32.76
C LYS A 335 9.31 13.69 31.87
N GLU A 336 9.13 14.94 31.45
CA GLU A 336 8.07 15.35 30.54
C GLU A 336 8.23 14.73 29.15
N LYS A 337 9.45 14.66 28.63
CA LYS A 337 9.74 13.91 27.39
C LYS A 337 9.35 12.44 27.49
N LYS A 338 9.63 11.79 28.64
CA LYS A 338 9.22 10.39 28.85
C LYS A 338 7.69 10.24 28.90
N LEU A 339 7.01 11.17 29.59
CA LEU A 339 5.54 11.18 29.67
C LEU A 339 4.91 11.47 28.30
N PHE A 340 5.42 12.46 27.56
CA PHE A 340 4.96 12.77 26.22
C PHE A 340 5.07 11.56 25.30
N LYS A 341 6.22 10.85 25.33
CA LYS A 341 6.41 9.60 24.55
C LYS A 341 5.48 8.47 24.96
N LYS A 342 4.99 8.45 26.20
CA LYS A 342 3.95 7.51 26.65
C LYS A 342 2.59 7.89 26.07
N ASN A 343 2.24 9.17 26.14
CA ASN A 343 0.91 9.69 25.78
C ASN A 343 0.74 9.90 24.27
N CYS A 344 1.82 10.06 23.51
CA CYS A 344 1.82 10.26 22.07
C CYS A 344 2.55 9.10 21.39
N GLN A 345 1.82 8.25 20.69
CA GLN A 345 2.33 7.03 20.07
C GLN A 345 2.15 7.05 18.55
N LEU A 346 3.01 6.29 17.83
CA LEU A 346 2.98 6.16 16.38
C LEU A 346 2.76 4.70 15.97
N VAL A 347 1.78 4.48 15.13
CA VAL A 347 1.62 3.24 14.35
C VAL A 347 2.22 3.46 12.98
N PHE A 348 3.27 2.71 12.65
CA PHE A 348 4.00 2.84 11.39
C PHE A 348 3.25 2.21 10.22
N GLN A 349 3.53 2.70 9.01
CA GLN A 349 2.96 2.26 7.74
C GLN A 349 3.12 0.74 7.49
N ASP A 350 4.28 0.18 7.83
CA ASP A 350 4.57 -1.24 7.64
C ASP A 350 4.57 -1.99 8.98
N PRO A 351 3.54 -2.80 9.26
CA PRO A 351 3.49 -3.61 10.46
C PRO A 351 4.57 -4.69 10.50
N PHE A 352 5.09 -5.13 9.35
CA PHE A 352 6.18 -6.12 9.28
C PHE A 352 7.48 -5.58 9.86
N SER A 353 7.84 -4.34 9.51
CA SER A 353 9.07 -3.70 10.01
C SER A 353 8.94 -3.21 11.45
N SER A 354 7.70 -2.99 11.95
CA SER A 354 7.45 -2.49 13.31
C SER A 354 7.45 -3.59 14.39
N LEU A 355 7.30 -4.85 13.98
CA LEU A 355 7.28 -6.01 14.87
C LEU A 355 8.56 -6.83 14.69
N SER A 356 9.29 -7.06 15.78
CA SER A 356 10.51 -7.89 15.74
C SER A 356 10.18 -9.33 15.34
N PRO A 357 10.69 -9.86 14.19
CA PRO A 357 10.35 -11.21 13.73
C PRO A 357 10.89 -12.33 14.62
N ARG A 358 11.81 -12.00 15.54
CA ARG A 358 12.48 -12.96 16.45
C ARG A 358 11.91 -12.98 17.87
N GLN A 359 10.94 -12.11 18.15
CA GLN A 359 10.29 -12.03 19.48
C GLN A 359 8.89 -12.59 19.41
N LYS A 360 8.42 -13.17 20.53
CA LYS A 360 7.03 -13.59 20.70
C LYS A 360 6.13 -12.37 20.87
N ILE A 361 4.85 -12.51 20.53
CA ILE A 361 3.88 -11.42 20.63
C ILE A 361 3.81 -10.85 22.06
N PHE A 362 3.85 -11.71 23.08
CA PHE A 362 3.91 -11.25 24.47
C PHE A 362 5.05 -10.28 24.73
N ASP A 363 6.27 -10.61 24.26
CA ASP A 363 7.46 -9.78 24.48
C ASP A 363 7.40 -8.47 23.70
N ILE A 364 6.85 -8.51 22.48
CA ILE A 364 6.64 -7.32 21.64
C ILE A 364 5.65 -6.35 22.30
N VAL A 365 4.51 -6.85 22.77
CA VAL A 365 3.46 -5.99 23.33
C VAL A 365 3.87 -5.43 24.69
N LYS A 366 4.51 -6.23 25.57
CA LYS A 366 4.94 -5.76 26.89
C LYS A 366 6.13 -4.80 26.88
N GLU A 367 6.85 -4.68 25.75
CA GLU A 367 8.08 -3.86 25.65
C GLU A 367 7.88 -2.43 26.18
N GLY A 368 6.75 -1.80 25.84
CA GLY A 368 6.40 -0.47 26.33
C GLY A 368 6.28 -0.42 27.88
N LEU A 369 5.72 -1.45 28.51
CA LEU A 369 5.62 -1.52 29.97
C LEU A 369 6.99 -1.71 30.62
N ASP A 370 7.91 -2.46 30.00
CA ASP A 370 9.27 -2.63 30.51
C ASP A 370 10.02 -1.29 30.60
N ILE A 371 9.74 -0.35 29.68
CA ILE A 371 10.36 0.98 29.60
C ILE A 371 9.66 2.00 30.52
N HIS A 372 8.34 2.04 30.49
CA HIS A 372 7.55 3.11 31.11
C HIS A 372 6.99 2.73 32.48
N GLU A 373 6.74 1.44 32.75
CA GLU A 373 6.14 0.91 33.99
C GLU A 373 6.97 -0.25 34.54
N SER A 374 8.29 -0.04 34.71
CA SER A 374 9.26 -1.07 35.14
C SER A 374 9.00 -1.66 36.49
N SER A 375 8.19 -1.03 37.35
CA SER A 375 7.79 -1.53 38.67
C SER A 375 6.78 -2.68 38.63
N LEU A 376 6.11 -2.90 37.49
CA LEU A 376 5.13 -3.98 37.37
C LEU A 376 5.82 -5.36 37.31
N ASN A 377 5.26 -6.32 38.07
CA ASN A 377 5.70 -7.71 38.00
C ASN A 377 5.18 -8.38 36.71
N ILE A 378 5.68 -9.59 36.40
CA ILE A 378 5.35 -10.31 35.17
C ILE A 378 3.87 -10.68 35.06
N LEU A 379 3.19 -10.96 36.17
CA LEU A 379 1.77 -11.29 36.18
C LEU A 379 0.91 -10.07 35.85
N GLN A 380 1.22 -8.92 36.46
CA GLN A 380 0.56 -7.66 36.15
C GLN A 380 0.76 -7.23 34.69
N LYS A 381 1.97 -7.42 34.14
CA LYS A 381 2.25 -7.17 32.73
C LYS A 381 1.44 -8.12 31.84
N LYS A 382 1.34 -9.42 32.20
CA LYS A 382 0.54 -10.39 31.45
C LYS A 382 -0.94 -9.98 31.42
N GLU A 383 -1.49 -9.58 32.57
CA GLU A 383 -2.89 -9.11 32.65
C GLU A 383 -3.14 -7.90 31.73
N LYS A 384 -2.27 -6.87 31.79
CA LYS A 384 -2.38 -5.71 30.87
C LYS A 384 -2.28 -6.11 29.40
N VAL A 385 -1.37 -7.04 29.07
CA VAL A 385 -1.23 -7.55 27.69
C VAL A 385 -2.50 -8.28 27.24
N LEU A 386 -3.11 -9.11 28.08
CA LEU A 386 -4.36 -9.78 27.75
C LEU A 386 -5.49 -8.78 27.51
N ASN A 387 -5.66 -7.78 28.38
CA ASN A 387 -6.69 -6.76 28.23
C ASN A 387 -6.54 -5.97 26.92
N VAL A 388 -5.33 -5.59 26.56
CA VAL A 388 -5.12 -4.83 25.29
C VAL A 388 -5.29 -5.72 24.06
N LEU A 389 -4.98 -7.03 24.16
CA LEU A 389 -5.23 -7.97 23.06
C LEU A 389 -6.73 -8.18 22.85
N GLU A 390 -7.53 -8.24 23.92
CA GLU A 390 -8.99 -8.28 23.83
C GLU A 390 -9.55 -7.03 23.12
N ASP A 391 -9.05 -5.84 23.48
CA ASP A 391 -9.46 -4.58 22.82
C ASP A 391 -9.21 -4.59 21.32
N VAL A 392 -8.13 -5.22 20.87
CA VAL A 392 -7.84 -5.36 19.42
C VAL A 392 -8.42 -6.64 18.81
N LYS A 393 -9.32 -7.33 19.54
CA LYS A 393 -10.02 -8.56 19.09
C LYS A 393 -9.05 -9.70 18.74
N MET A 394 -8.04 -9.89 19.61
CA MET A 394 -7.08 -11.01 19.54
C MET A 394 -7.19 -11.86 20.80
N ASP A 395 -7.03 -13.18 20.66
CA ASP A 395 -7.12 -14.12 21.78
C ASP A 395 -5.76 -14.42 22.43
N GLU A 396 -5.77 -15.03 23.65
CA GLU A 396 -4.56 -15.37 24.42
C GLU A 396 -3.61 -16.32 23.66
N SER A 397 -4.10 -17.13 22.73
CA SER A 397 -3.26 -18.12 22.01
C SER A 397 -2.15 -17.45 21.16
N CYS A 398 -2.29 -16.15 20.89
CA CYS A 398 -1.28 -15.40 20.16
C CYS A 398 -0.02 -15.09 20.94
N LEU A 399 -0.05 -15.11 22.28
CA LEU A 399 1.07 -14.70 23.16
C LEU A 399 2.38 -15.45 22.89
N THR A 400 2.29 -16.74 22.57
CA THR A 400 3.45 -17.63 22.37
C THR A 400 3.95 -17.69 20.94
N LYS A 401 3.20 -17.12 19.99
CA LYS A 401 3.49 -17.12 18.56
C LYS A 401 4.41 -15.97 18.16
N PHE A 402 4.97 -16.08 16.95
CA PHE A 402 5.82 -15.07 16.33
C PHE A 402 5.04 -14.28 15.26
N PRO A 403 5.46 -13.04 14.92
CA PRO A 403 4.75 -12.20 13.93
C PRO A 403 4.53 -12.87 12.58
N HIS A 404 5.46 -13.72 12.10
CA HIS A 404 5.36 -14.38 10.80
C HIS A 404 4.24 -15.44 10.73
N GLU A 405 3.67 -15.85 11.88
CA GLU A 405 2.56 -16.82 11.94
C GLU A 405 1.18 -16.16 11.76
N PHE A 406 1.13 -14.83 11.59
CA PHE A 406 -0.10 -14.05 11.49
C PHE A 406 -0.31 -13.43 10.11
N SER A 407 -1.60 -13.24 9.74
CA SER A 407 -1.98 -12.47 8.55
C SER A 407 -1.65 -10.99 8.70
N GLY A 408 -1.66 -10.23 7.59
CA GLY A 408 -1.43 -8.78 7.59
C GLY A 408 -2.34 -8.03 8.56
N GLY A 409 -3.64 -8.29 8.53
CA GLY A 409 -4.60 -7.66 9.44
C GLY A 409 -4.41 -8.03 10.91
N GLN A 410 -4.03 -9.28 11.20
CA GLN A 410 -3.69 -9.69 12.57
C GLN A 410 -2.41 -8.99 13.06
N ARG A 411 -1.38 -8.84 12.21
CA ARG A 411 -0.17 -8.07 12.55
C ARG A 411 -0.49 -6.61 12.81
N GLN A 412 -1.40 -6.01 12.05
CA GLN A 412 -1.85 -4.64 12.28
C GLN A 412 -2.54 -4.50 13.65
N ARG A 413 -3.39 -5.46 14.05
CA ARG A 413 -4.00 -5.50 15.38
C ARG A 413 -2.94 -5.63 16.49
N ILE A 414 -1.90 -6.44 16.28
CA ILE A 414 -0.77 -6.59 17.22
C ILE A 414 0.04 -5.28 17.30
N ALA A 415 0.28 -4.60 16.17
CA ALA A 415 0.95 -3.29 16.15
C ALA A 415 0.13 -2.22 16.91
N LEU A 416 -1.20 -2.25 16.78
CA LEU A 416 -2.09 -1.42 17.60
C LEU A 416 -2.00 -1.79 19.09
N ALA A 417 -2.03 -3.07 19.46
CA ALA A 417 -1.89 -3.51 20.84
C ALA A 417 -0.56 -3.03 21.46
N LYS A 418 0.55 -3.09 20.71
CA LYS A 418 1.87 -2.62 21.14
C LYS A 418 1.88 -1.15 21.58
N VAL A 419 1.13 -0.29 20.92
CA VAL A 419 1.04 1.13 21.27
C VAL A 419 -0.03 1.40 22.32
N LEU A 420 -1.17 0.70 22.27
CA LEU A 420 -2.29 0.85 23.18
C LEU A 420 -2.01 0.38 24.60
N ILE A 421 -1.03 -0.50 24.80
CA ILE A 421 -0.62 -1.00 26.12
C ILE A 421 -0.14 0.12 27.07
N LEU A 422 0.31 1.24 26.50
CA LEU A 422 0.76 2.42 27.23
C LEU A 422 -0.39 3.38 27.59
N GLU A 423 -1.61 3.07 27.18
CA GLU A 423 -2.80 3.91 27.37
C GLU A 423 -2.57 5.35 26.88
N PRO A 424 -2.18 5.53 25.60
CA PRO A 424 -1.90 6.86 25.07
C PRO A 424 -3.18 7.69 24.93
N GLU A 425 -3.04 9.01 24.87
CA GLU A 425 -4.15 9.94 24.59
C GLU A 425 -4.20 10.32 23.12
N PHE A 426 -3.05 10.25 22.44
CA PHE A 426 -2.89 10.65 21.05
C PHE A 426 -2.15 9.60 20.25
N LEU A 427 -2.76 9.17 19.14
CA LEU A 427 -2.16 8.24 18.18
C LEU A 427 -1.95 8.90 16.83
N ILE A 428 -0.74 8.79 16.33
CA ILE A 428 -0.41 9.07 14.94
C ILE A 428 -0.50 7.74 14.20
N LEU A 429 -1.36 7.67 13.19
CA LEU A 429 -1.61 6.48 12.38
C LEU A 429 -1.06 6.76 10.97
N ASP A 430 0.14 6.27 10.67
CA ASP A 430 0.78 6.48 9.37
C ASP A 430 0.41 5.32 8.43
N GLU A 431 -0.55 5.55 7.55
CA GLU A 431 -1.10 4.59 6.57
C GLU A 431 -1.49 3.23 7.19
N PRO A 432 -2.33 3.20 8.23
CA PRO A 432 -2.56 1.98 9.03
C PRO A 432 -3.26 0.84 8.28
N THR A 433 -3.71 1.05 7.05
CA THR A 433 -4.48 0.08 6.26
C THR A 433 -3.97 -0.10 4.84
N SER A 434 -2.86 0.55 4.44
CA SER A 434 -2.38 0.59 3.05
C SER A 434 -1.94 -0.78 2.48
N ALA A 435 -1.55 -1.72 3.35
CA ALA A 435 -1.11 -3.07 2.95
C ALA A 435 -2.19 -4.15 3.20
N LEU A 436 -3.46 -3.74 3.40
CA LEU A 436 -4.54 -4.65 3.77
C LEU A 436 -5.61 -4.72 2.68
N ASP A 437 -6.18 -5.91 2.52
CA ASP A 437 -7.36 -6.11 1.66
C ASP A 437 -8.56 -5.28 2.16
N ILE A 438 -9.45 -4.92 1.26
CA ILE A 438 -10.60 -4.02 1.52
C ILE A 438 -11.48 -4.52 2.68
N SER A 439 -11.73 -5.84 2.78
CA SER A 439 -12.51 -6.42 3.89
C SER A 439 -11.83 -6.24 5.24
N ILE A 440 -10.53 -6.50 5.30
CA ILE A 440 -9.71 -6.35 6.52
C ILE A 440 -9.54 -4.86 6.85
N GLN A 441 -9.40 -4.00 5.84
CA GLN A 441 -9.35 -2.54 5.99
C GLN A 441 -10.61 -2.03 6.74
N LYS A 442 -11.82 -2.46 6.31
CA LYS A 442 -13.08 -2.10 7.00
C LYS A 442 -13.09 -2.56 8.45
N GLU A 443 -12.59 -3.76 8.75
CA GLU A 443 -12.48 -4.26 10.12
C GLU A 443 -11.55 -3.42 11.00
N ILE A 444 -10.39 -3.00 10.46
CA ILE A 444 -9.44 -2.13 11.19
C ILE A 444 -10.02 -0.74 11.39
N ILE A 445 -10.72 -0.18 10.40
CA ILE A 445 -11.42 1.11 10.55
C ILE A 445 -12.44 1.04 11.67
N ASN A 446 -13.31 0.02 11.69
CA ASN A 446 -14.28 -0.17 12.74
C ASN A 446 -13.62 -0.33 14.12
N LEU A 447 -12.51 -1.08 14.18
CA LEU A 447 -11.72 -1.21 15.41
C LEU A 447 -11.19 0.16 15.89
N LEU A 448 -10.66 0.98 15.01
CA LEU A 448 -10.17 2.33 15.37
C LEU A 448 -11.28 3.24 15.86
N LEU A 449 -12.47 3.20 15.26
CA LEU A 449 -13.65 3.94 15.71
C LEU A 449 -14.13 3.45 17.09
N ASP A 450 -14.17 2.14 17.31
CA ASP A 450 -14.52 1.53 18.61
C ASP A 450 -13.53 1.97 19.69
N LEU A 451 -12.23 1.93 19.40
CA LEU A 451 -11.17 2.35 20.33
C LEU A 451 -11.23 3.86 20.63
N GLN A 452 -11.50 4.69 19.61
CA GLN A 452 -11.70 6.14 19.80
C GLN A 452 -12.87 6.42 20.76
N SER A 453 -13.98 5.74 20.55
CA SER A 453 -15.18 5.91 21.40
C SER A 453 -14.96 5.40 22.83
N LYS A 454 -14.32 4.23 23.01
CA LYS A 454 -14.14 3.59 24.31
C LYS A 454 -13.06 4.25 25.16
N ARG A 455 -11.96 4.67 24.54
CA ARG A 455 -10.75 5.16 25.24
C ARG A 455 -10.54 6.67 25.13
N GLY A 456 -11.40 7.38 24.40
CA GLY A 456 -11.26 8.83 24.20
C GLY A 456 -10.00 9.21 23.44
N LEU A 457 -9.59 8.42 22.45
CA LEU A 457 -8.35 8.63 21.70
C LEU A 457 -8.49 9.76 20.68
N SER A 458 -7.45 10.58 20.56
CA SER A 458 -7.30 11.55 19.48
C SER A 458 -6.41 10.97 18.40
N TYR A 459 -6.76 11.17 17.11
CA TYR A 459 -6.03 10.60 15.98
C TYR A 459 -5.47 11.68 15.05
N LEU A 460 -4.21 11.54 14.65
CA LEU A 460 -3.70 12.09 13.40
C LEU A 460 -3.60 10.94 12.41
N LEU A 461 -4.54 10.86 11.48
CA LEU A 461 -4.62 9.79 10.48
C LEU A 461 -3.99 10.25 9.18
N ILE A 462 -2.88 9.64 8.81
CA ILE A 462 -2.20 9.86 7.53
C ILE A 462 -2.64 8.74 6.59
N SER A 463 -3.21 9.10 5.44
CA SER A 463 -3.54 8.13 4.40
C SER A 463 -3.54 8.80 3.02
N HIS A 464 -3.21 8.03 1.99
CA HIS A 464 -3.46 8.39 0.61
C HIS A 464 -4.84 7.90 0.14
N ASP A 465 -5.49 6.99 0.88
CA ASP A 465 -6.85 6.52 0.61
C ASP A 465 -7.88 7.46 1.27
N LEU A 466 -8.53 8.26 0.43
CA LEU A 466 -9.56 9.20 0.86
C LEU A 466 -10.81 8.50 1.45
N LYS A 467 -11.08 7.23 1.12
CA LYS A 467 -12.19 6.49 1.70
C LYS A 467 -11.95 6.19 3.17
N VAL A 468 -10.71 5.85 3.54
CA VAL A 468 -10.29 5.65 4.93
C VAL A 468 -10.39 6.96 5.71
N ILE A 469 -9.93 8.05 5.12
CA ILE A 469 -10.05 9.40 5.72
C ILE A 469 -11.51 9.76 5.94
N ASN A 470 -12.37 9.55 4.95
CA ASN A 470 -13.82 9.86 5.04
C ASN A 470 -14.52 9.03 6.15
N ALA A 471 -14.04 7.81 6.40
CA ALA A 471 -14.63 6.92 7.40
C ALA A 471 -14.21 7.25 8.85
N ILE A 472 -13.08 7.93 9.07
CA ILE A 472 -12.53 8.14 10.43
C ILE A 472 -12.44 9.62 10.79
N ALA A 473 -12.01 10.49 9.86
CA ALA A 473 -11.67 11.87 10.16
C ALA A 473 -12.89 12.76 10.47
N ASP A 474 -12.71 13.71 11.39
CA ASP A 474 -13.65 14.79 11.66
C ASP A 474 -13.25 16.06 10.89
N GLU A 475 -11.95 16.34 10.82
CA GLU A 475 -11.35 17.44 10.06
C GLU A 475 -10.27 16.90 9.13
N ILE A 476 -9.99 17.62 8.05
CA ILE A 476 -9.01 17.20 7.02
C ILE A 476 -8.05 18.34 6.73
N VAL A 477 -6.78 17.99 6.60
CA VAL A 477 -5.69 18.85 6.11
C VAL A 477 -5.13 18.27 4.84
N VAL A 478 -5.12 19.05 3.78
CA VAL A 478 -4.57 18.66 2.47
C VAL A 478 -3.18 19.26 2.32
N LEU A 479 -2.18 18.41 2.16
CA LEU A 479 -0.76 18.78 2.09
C LEU A 479 -0.22 18.58 0.67
N LYS A 480 0.42 19.62 0.11
CA LYS A 480 1.09 19.57 -1.19
C LYS A 480 2.47 20.23 -1.11
N SER A 481 3.52 19.53 -1.50
CA SER A 481 4.91 20.03 -1.54
C SER A 481 5.34 20.78 -0.26
N GLY A 482 4.98 20.20 0.90
CA GLY A 482 5.31 20.71 2.22
C GLY A 482 4.47 21.90 2.69
N LYS A 483 3.35 22.21 2.05
CA LYS A 483 2.43 23.30 2.44
C LYS A 483 1.01 22.76 2.61
N ILE A 484 0.28 23.32 3.56
CA ILE A 484 -1.16 23.14 3.65
C ILE A 484 -1.80 23.95 2.51
N VAL A 485 -2.54 23.27 1.65
CA VAL A 485 -3.27 23.93 0.55
C VAL A 485 -4.73 24.13 0.88
N GLU A 486 -5.31 23.25 1.67
CA GLU A 486 -6.70 23.36 2.15
C GLU A 486 -6.87 22.65 3.48
N GLN A 487 -7.72 23.18 4.36
CA GLN A 487 -8.08 22.53 5.64
C GLN A 487 -9.50 22.90 6.02
N GLY A 488 -10.21 21.99 6.67
CA GLY A 488 -11.57 22.23 7.12
C GLY A 488 -12.26 20.98 7.67
N LYS A 489 -13.55 21.11 7.99
CA LYS A 489 -14.38 19.95 8.35
C LYS A 489 -14.40 18.96 7.19
N ARG A 490 -14.46 17.66 7.50
CA ARG A 490 -14.49 16.58 6.51
C ARG A 490 -15.50 16.84 5.38
N ASP A 491 -16.76 17.17 5.74
CA ASP A 491 -17.83 17.36 4.76
C ASP A 491 -17.57 18.56 3.84
N ASP A 492 -16.97 19.65 4.37
CA ASP A 492 -16.61 20.82 3.56
C ASP A 492 -15.53 20.44 2.52
N ILE A 493 -14.53 19.67 2.94
CA ILE A 493 -13.44 19.24 2.04
C ILE A 493 -13.98 18.25 0.97
N PHE A 494 -14.83 17.29 1.33
CA PHE A 494 -15.32 16.30 0.38
C PHE A 494 -16.35 16.84 -0.60
N TYR A 495 -17.26 17.70 -0.15
CA TYR A 495 -18.38 18.16 -0.98
C TYR A 495 -18.22 19.61 -1.50
N ASN A 496 -17.42 20.44 -0.84
CA ASN A 496 -17.29 21.87 -1.13
C ASN A 496 -15.82 22.31 -1.26
N ALA A 497 -14.90 21.40 -1.67
CA ALA A 497 -13.48 21.75 -1.87
C ALA A 497 -13.32 23.01 -2.74
N LYS A 498 -12.44 23.90 -2.33
CA LYS A 498 -12.16 25.16 -3.03
C LYS A 498 -10.96 24.98 -3.96
N GLU A 499 -9.91 24.36 -3.47
CA GLU A 499 -8.65 24.18 -4.17
C GLU A 499 -8.74 23.15 -5.29
N GLN A 500 -8.21 23.47 -6.47
CA GLN A 500 -8.21 22.58 -7.62
C GLN A 500 -7.49 21.24 -7.34
N TYR A 501 -6.41 21.29 -6.56
CA TYR A 501 -5.67 20.10 -6.15
C TYR A 501 -6.53 19.17 -5.30
N THR A 502 -7.25 19.70 -4.32
CA THR A 502 -8.17 18.93 -3.47
C THR A 502 -9.26 18.27 -4.33
N LYS A 503 -9.86 19.04 -5.25
CA LYS A 503 -10.85 18.50 -6.20
C LYS A 503 -10.30 17.35 -7.03
N SER A 504 -9.07 17.49 -7.54
CA SER A 504 -8.43 16.43 -8.33
C SER A 504 -8.18 15.16 -7.52
N LEU A 505 -7.74 15.28 -6.25
CA LEU A 505 -7.56 14.15 -5.36
C LEU A 505 -8.88 13.41 -5.09
N ILE A 506 -9.95 14.16 -4.80
CA ILE A 506 -11.28 13.58 -4.53
C ILE A 506 -11.83 12.90 -5.78
N HIS A 507 -11.74 13.56 -6.93
CA HIS A 507 -12.18 12.98 -8.20
C HIS A 507 -11.43 11.67 -8.49
N ALA A 508 -10.12 11.65 -8.26
CA ALA A 508 -9.30 10.47 -8.48
C ALA A 508 -9.67 9.28 -7.57
N ALA A 509 -10.12 9.55 -6.34
CA ALA A 509 -10.48 8.51 -5.37
C ALA A 509 -11.88 7.91 -5.59
N TYR A 510 -12.82 8.67 -6.18
CA TYR A 510 -14.23 8.27 -6.29
C TYR A 510 -14.70 8.01 -7.72
N ASN A 511 -13.95 8.45 -8.73
CA ASN A 511 -14.19 8.23 -10.17
C ASN A 511 -13.01 7.52 -10.85
#